data_de8af01435d0363bc1534364cc34fc7c
#
_entry.id   de8af01435d0363bc1534364cc34fc7c
#
_cell.length_a   1.000
_cell.length_b   1.000
_cell.length_c   1.000
_cell.angle_alpha   90.00
_cell.angle_beta   90.00
_cell.angle_gamma   90.00
#
_symmetry.space_group_name_H-M   'P 1'
#
loop_
_entity.id
_entity.type
_entity.pdbx_description
1 polymer ?
#
loop_
_entity_poly.entity_id
_entity_poly.type
_entity_poly.pdbx_seq_one_letter_code
_entity_poly.pdbx_strand_id
1 'polypeptide(L)'
;MNYIDIEKLRSLSLEDFLAIKPYPYFNTEGVLTESGFQDLLHNMPTMDMFEQKFGDERRAGQTPHDRYSLEYTPGMTVPGPWQEFIDELRGDAYRGEIQRLLGAKKVEFRCHWHYTPN
;
A
#
# COMPACT_ATOMS: atom_id res chain seq x y z
N MET A 1 -17.17 4.39 0.19
CA MET A 1 -16.26 5.56 0.28
C MET A 1 -15.10 5.35 -0.66
N ASN A 2 -14.68 6.37 -1.36
CA ASN A 2 -13.50 6.28 -2.21
C ASN A 2 -12.26 6.68 -1.41
N TYR A 3 -11.31 5.78 -1.29
CA TYR A 3 -10.05 6.03 -0.60
C TYR A 3 -9.00 6.62 -1.54
N ILE A 4 -9.03 6.21 -2.80
CA ILE A 4 -8.08 6.68 -3.83
C ILE A 4 -8.73 7.75 -4.68
N ASP A 5 -8.02 8.87 -4.86
CA ASP A 5 -8.40 9.89 -5.83
C ASP A 5 -7.84 9.49 -7.20
N ILE A 6 -8.65 8.76 -7.95
CA ILE A 6 -8.26 8.22 -9.25
C ILE A 6 -7.94 9.35 -10.25
N GLU A 7 -8.66 10.46 -10.18
CA GLU A 7 -8.39 11.58 -11.09
C GLU A 7 -7.01 12.19 -10.84
N LYS A 8 -6.54 12.16 -9.61
CA LYS A 8 -5.19 12.60 -9.27
C LYS A 8 -4.15 11.75 -9.99
N LEU A 9 -4.33 10.43 -10.00
CA LEU A 9 -3.44 9.51 -10.73
C LEU A 9 -3.55 9.74 -12.24
N ARG A 10 -4.76 9.89 -12.76
CA ARG A 10 -4.98 10.14 -14.19
C ARG A 10 -4.35 11.42 -14.67
N SER A 11 -4.23 12.41 -13.79
CA SER A 11 -3.62 13.70 -14.11
C SER A 11 -2.10 13.64 -14.27
N LEU A 12 -1.45 12.56 -13.84
CA LEU A 12 -0.01 12.42 -13.95
C LEU A 12 0.39 12.22 -15.40
N SER A 13 1.29 13.08 -15.89
CA SER A 13 1.81 12.98 -17.25
C SER A 13 2.81 11.84 -17.35
N LEU A 14 2.58 10.92 -18.29
CA LEU A 14 3.50 9.82 -18.56
C LEU A 14 4.86 10.34 -19.00
N GLU A 15 4.86 11.36 -19.85
CA GLU A 15 6.11 12.00 -20.34
C GLU A 15 6.92 12.56 -19.17
N ASP A 16 6.28 13.33 -18.30
CA ASP A 16 6.93 13.92 -17.13
C ASP A 16 7.43 12.83 -16.17
N PHE A 17 6.64 11.80 -15.96
CA PHE A 17 7.00 10.68 -15.09
C PHE A 17 8.25 9.96 -15.60
N LEU A 18 8.32 9.66 -16.90
CA LEU A 18 9.46 8.97 -17.49
C LEU A 18 10.72 9.84 -17.53
N ALA A 19 10.58 11.16 -17.46
CA ALA A 19 11.71 12.08 -17.48
C ALA A 19 12.40 12.27 -16.13
N ILE A 20 11.79 11.78 -15.04
CA ILE A 20 12.34 11.95 -13.68
C ILE A 20 13.61 11.13 -13.51
N LYS A 21 14.65 11.75 -12.94
CA LYS A 21 15.95 11.12 -12.67
C LYS A 21 16.13 10.84 -11.19
N PRO A 22 16.87 9.79 -10.79
CA PRO A 22 17.62 8.83 -11.64
C PRO A 22 16.75 7.74 -12.26
N TYR A 23 15.52 7.60 -11.82
CA TYR A 23 14.53 6.66 -12.35
C TYR A 23 13.13 7.23 -12.14
N PRO A 24 12.12 6.79 -12.90
CA PRO A 24 10.77 7.30 -12.74
C PRO A 24 10.21 7.02 -11.35
N TYR A 25 9.63 8.05 -10.73
CA TYR A 25 8.92 7.92 -9.44
C TYR A 25 7.88 9.04 -9.34
N PHE A 26 6.94 8.88 -8.41
CA PHE A 26 6.08 10.00 -8.06
C PHE A 26 5.87 10.01 -6.53
N ASN A 27 5.66 11.21 -6.03
CA ASN A 27 5.34 11.44 -4.62
C ASN A 27 4.31 12.56 -4.56
N THR A 28 3.14 12.28 -5.10
CA THR A 28 2.07 13.25 -5.25
C THR A 28 1.14 13.19 -4.05
N GLU A 29 0.95 14.33 -3.38
CA GLU A 29 0.00 14.43 -2.29
C GLU A 29 -1.44 14.33 -2.79
N GLY A 30 -2.32 13.76 -1.96
CA GLY A 30 -3.75 13.71 -2.25
C GLY A 30 -4.21 12.53 -3.08
N VAL A 31 -3.32 11.56 -3.37
CA VAL A 31 -3.73 10.30 -4.00
C VAL A 31 -4.64 9.52 -3.05
N LEU A 32 -4.33 9.52 -1.77
CA LEU A 32 -5.23 9.02 -0.73
C LEU A 32 -6.09 10.19 -0.26
N THR A 33 -7.41 10.06 -0.34
CA THR A 33 -8.31 11.13 0.08
C THR A 33 -8.19 11.38 1.58
N GLU A 34 -8.40 12.63 2.02
CA GLU A 34 -8.28 12.97 3.44
C GLU A 34 -9.29 12.19 4.29
N SER A 35 -10.54 12.12 3.85
CA SER A 35 -11.56 11.35 4.57
C SER A 35 -11.22 9.85 4.61
N GLY A 36 -10.70 9.33 3.51
CA GLY A 36 -10.25 7.94 3.43
C GLY A 36 -9.08 7.67 4.38
N PHE A 37 -8.10 8.57 4.40
CA PHE A 37 -6.96 8.46 5.31
C PHE A 37 -7.41 8.43 6.78
N GLN A 38 -8.30 9.34 7.18
CA GLN A 38 -8.80 9.38 8.55
C GLN A 38 -9.57 8.12 8.91
N ASP A 39 -10.36 7.61 7.98
CA ASP A 39 -11.13 6.38 8.18
C ASP A 39 -10.22 5.18 8.40
N LEU A 40 -9.16 5.06 7.59
CA LEU A 40 -8.18 4.00 7.74
C LEU A 40 -7.40 4.12 9.04
N LEU A 41 -7.00 5.33 9.40
CA LEU A 41 -6.24 5.58 10.62
C LEU A 41 -7.04 5.21 11.88
N HIS A 42 -8.33 5.51 11.89
CA HIS A 42 -9.19 5.23 13.04
C HIS A 42 -9.66 3.77 13.10
N ASN A 43 -9.36 2.98 12.08
CA ASN A 43 -9.80 1.58 11.99
C ASN A 43 -8.63 0.63 11.75
N MET A 44 -7.48 0.92 12.32
CA MET A 44 -6.30 0.06 12.20
C MET A 44 -6.59 -1.34 12.76
N PRO A 45 -6.03 -2.40 12.15
CA PRO A 45 -6.14 -3.74 12.72
C PRO A 45 -5.61 -3.77 14.16
N THR A 46 -6.26 -4.55 15.01
CA THR A 46 -5.88 -4.66 16.42
C THR A 46 -4.66 -5.56 16.59
N MET A 47 -3.90 -5.34 17.68
CA MET A 47 -2.64 -6.04 17.91
C MET A 47 -2.78 -7.56 18.02
N ASP A 48 -3.94 -8.07 18.46
CA ASP A 48 -4.20 -9.49 18.53
C ASP A 48 -4.18 -10.18 17.16
N MET A 49 -4.30 -9.43 16.07
CA MET A 49 -4.21 -9.96 14.70
C MET A 49 -2.76 -10.11 14.22
N PHE A 50 -1.80 -9.52 14.91
CA PHE A 50 -0.42 -9.44 14.45
C PHE A 50 0.41 -10.61 14.98
N GLU A 51 1.35 -11.06 14.13
CA GLU A 51 2.37 -12.03 14.51
C GLU A 51 3.61 -11.30 15.01
N GLN A 52 4.14 -11.77 16.15
CA GLN A 52 5.37 -11.19 16.70
C GLN A 52 6.59 -11.80 16.00
N LYS A 53 7.41 -10.94 15.43
CA LYS A 53 8.63 -11.34 14.70
C LYS A 53 9.84 -10.68 15.35
N PHE A 54 10.29 -11.27 16.45
CA PHE A 54 11.41 -10.77 17.23
C PHE A 54 12.58 -11.73 17.11
N GLY A 55 13.78 -11.18 16.91
CA GLY A 55 15.01 -11.95 16.85
C GLY A 55 15.18 -12.82 15.62
N ASP A 56 14.34 -12.64 14.59
CA ASP A 56 14.45 -13.41 13.34
C ASP A 56 15.76 -13.12 12.63
N GLU A 57 16.45 -14.18 12.18
CA GLU A 57 17.65 -14.02 11.38
C GLU A 57 17.32 -13.47 9.99
N ARG A 58 18.19 -12.59 9.50
CA ARG A 58 18.10 -12.03 8.18
C ARG A 58 19.25 -12.52 7.32
N ARG A 59 19.11 -12.38 6.00
CA ARG A 59 20.12 -12.79 5.03
C ARG A 59 21.45 -12.09 5.25
N ALA A 60 22.54 -12.80 5.00
CA ALA A 60 23.85 -12.22 4.78
C ALA A 60 24.30 -11.27 5.90
N GLY A 61 24.08 -11.65 7.15
CA GLY A 61 24.55 -10.88 8.30
C GLY A 61 23.77 -9.61 8.59
N GLN A 62 22.60 -9.42 8.02
CA GLN A 62 21.74 -8.30 8.35
C GLN A 62 21.24 -8.40 9.79
N THR A 63 21.14 -7.25 10.46
CA THR A 63 20.60 -7.19 11.82
C THR A 63 19.11 -7.55 11.79
N PRO A 64 18.64 -8.41 12.71
CA PRO A 64 17.21 -8.71 12.83
C PRO A 64 16.41 -7.45 13.08
N HIS A 65 15.23 -7.36 12.47
CA HIS A 65 14.29 -6.26 12.68
C HIS A 65 13.10 -6.77 13.47
N ASP A 66 13.06 -6.45 14.76
CA ASP A 66 11.95 -6.83 15.63
C ASP A 66 10.71 -6.03 15.24
N ARG A 67 9.61 -6.73 15.03
CA ARG A 67 8.36 -6.11 14.60
C ARG A 67 7.16 -6.98 14.90
N TYR A 68 6.01 -6.33 14.94
CA TYR A 68 4.71 -7.00 14.83
C TYR A 68 4.27 -6.90 13.38
N SER A 69 3.88 -8.01 12.78
CA SER A 69 3.57 -8.09 11.37
C SER A 69 2.23 -8.75 11.13
N LEU A 70 1.45 -8.17 10.22
CA LEU A 70 0.21 -8.76 9.73
C LEU A 70 0.24 -8.73 8.21
N GLU A 71 0.18 -9.89 7.57
CA GLU A 71 0.08 -9.98 6.12
C GLU A 71 -1.38 -10.20 5.73
N TYR A 72 -1.84 -9.39 4.76
CA TYR A 72 -3.18 -9.60 4.20
C TYR A 72 -3.18 -10.82 3.29
N THR A 73 -4.15 -11.69 3.49
CA THR A 73 -4.44 -12.79 2.56
C THR A 73 -5.91 -12.73 2.18
N PRO A 74 -6.26 -12.98 0.90
CA PRO A 74 -7.67 -12.95 0.47
C PRO A 74 -8.53 -13.87 1.32
N GLY A 75 -9.69 -13.36 1.73
CA GLY A 75 -10.64 -14.10 2.55
C GLY A 75 -10.49 -13.92 4.06
N MET A 76 -9.39 -13.31 4.52
CA MET A 76 -9.26 -13.00 5.95
C MET A 76 -10.17 -11.82 6.33
N THR A 77 -10.56 -11.76 7.59
CA THR A 77 -11.36 -10.67 8.11
C THR A 77 -10.46 -9.53 8.59
N VAL A 78 -10.63 -8.35 8.00
CA VAL A 78 -9.96 -7.13 8.43
C VAL A 78 -11.02 -6.06 8.66
N PRO A 79 -10.71 -4.94 9.36
CA PRO A 79 -11.69 -3.87 9.52
C PRO A 79 -12.26 -3.42 8.16
N GLY A 80 -13.57 -3.15 8.12
CA GLY A 80 -14.29 -2.83 6.89
C GLY A 80 -13.64 -1.76 6.03
N PRO A 81 -13.20 -0.60 6.60
CA PRO A 81 -12.51 0.43 5.81
C PRO A 81 -11.25 -0.10 5.10
N TRP A 82 -10.47 -0.94 5.77
CA TRP A 82 -9.29 -1.53 5.16
C TRP A 82 -9.64 -2.50 4.04
N GLN A 83 -10.71 -3.29 4.21
CA GLN A 83 -11.17 -4.17 3.13
C GLN A 83 -11.62 -3.37 1.91
N GLU A 84 -12.34 -2.29 2.11
CA GLU A 84 -12.77 -1.40 1.01
C GLU A 84 -11.57 -0.78 0.29
N PHE A 85 -10.59 -0.30 1.05
CA PHE A 85 -9.37 0.28 0.48
C PHE A 85 -8.59 -0.76 -0.33
N ILE A 86 -8.43 -1.95 0.21
CA ILE A 86 -7.75 -3.06 -0.47
C ILE A 86 -8.48 -3.40 -1.76
N ASP A 87 -9.80 -3.44 -1.75
CA ASP A 87 -10.60 -3.72 -2.93
C ASP A 87 -10.41 -2.63 -4.01
N GLU A 88 -10.30 -1.35 -3.60
CA GLU A 88 -9.97 -0.27 -4.55
C GLU A 88 -8.59 -0.47 -5.18
N LEU A 89 -7.57 -0.81 -4.37
CA LEU A 89 -6.22 -1.03 -4.86
C LEU A 89 -6.13 -2.22 -5.82
N ARG A 90 -6.97 -3.22 -5.63
CA ARG A 90 -7.02 -4.40 -6.48
C ARG A 90 -7.94 -4.24 -7.68
N GLY A 91 -8.70 -3.15 -7.71
CA GLY A 91 -9.67 -2.90 -8.79
C GLY A 91 -9.00 -2.45 -10.08
N ASP A 92 -9.75 -2.54 -11.17
CA ASP A 92 -9.25 -2.25 -12.51
C ASP A 92 -8.87 -0.78 -12.69
N ALA A 93 -9.56 0.14 -12.03
CA ALA A 93 -9.28 1.58 -12.17
C ALA A 93 -7.88 1.93 -11.67
N TYR A 94 -7.53 1.53 -10.45
CA TYR A 94 -6.21 1.79 -9.88
C TYR A 94 -5.12 1.02 -10.63
N ARG A 95 -5.34 -0.27 -10.85
CA ARG A 95 -4.37 -1.12 -11.56
C ARG A 95 -4.09 -0.60 -12.96
N GLY A 96 -5.12 -0.15 -13.66
CA GLY A 96 -4.97 0.41 -15.00
C GLY A 96 -4.08 1.64 -15.02
N GLU A 97 -4.21 2.52 -14.03
CA GLU A 97 -3.35 3.71 -13.94
C GLU A 97 -1.90 3.34 -13.62
N ILE A 98 -1.68 2.38 -12.74
CA ILE A 98 -0.32 1.91 -12.44
C ILE A 98 0.30 1.24 -13.67
N GLN A 99 -0.47 0.44 -14.40
CA GLN A 99 0.00 -0.17 -15.64
C GLN A 99 0.36 0.88 -16.70
N ARG A 100 -0.44 1.93 -16.81
CA ARG A 100 -0.16 3.03 -17.74
C ARG A 100 1.19 3.70 -17.43
N LEU A 101 1.40 4.05 -16.15
CA LEU A 101 2.62 4.74 -15.73
C LEU A 101 3.87 3.87 -15.83
N LEU A 102 3.76 2.59 -15.46
CA LEU A 102 4.91 1.69 -15.42
C LEU A 102 5.13 0.91 -16.71
N GLY A 103 4.16 0.94 -17.63
CA GLY A 103 4.23 0.12 -18.83
C GLY A 103 4.16 -1.38 -18.55
N ALA A 104 3.65 -1.76 -17.37
CA ALA A 104 3.62 -3.14 -16.93
C ALA A 104 2.43 -3.89 -17.52
N LYS A 105 2.62 -5.16 -17.89
CA LYS A 105 1.54 -6.02 -18.37
C LYS A 105 0.72 -6.58 -17.21
N LYS A 106 1.33 -6.74 -16.04
CA LYS A 106 0.69 -7.32 -14.86
C LYS A 106 1.13 -6.56 -13.62
N VAL A 107 0.17 -6.30 -12.72
CA VAL A 107 0.40 -5.67 -11.42
C VAL A 107 -0.14 -6.61 -10.36
N GLU A 108 0.70 -6.99 -9.42
CA GLU A 108 0.33 -7.81 -8.28
C GLU A 108 0.23 -6.94 -7.03
N PHE A 109 -0.67 -7.31 -6.15
CA PHE A 109 -0.94 -6.58 -4.92
C PHE A 109 -0.48 -7.38 -3.72
N ARG A 110 0.23 -6.71 -2.81
CA ARG A 110 0.54 -7.23 -1.47
C ARG A 110 0.30 -6.15 -0.45
N CYS A 111 -0.20 -6.53 0.71
CA CYS A 111 -0.44 -5.61 1.80
C CYS A 111 0.04 -6.21 3.11
N HIS A 112 0.82 -5.43 3.84
CA HIS A 112 1.32 -5.79 5.16
C HIS A 112 1.15 -4.62 6.09
N TRP A 113 0.83 -4.89 7.35
CA TRP A 113 0.87 -3.90 8.41
C TRP A 113 2.02 -4.25 9.34
N HIS A 114 2.77 -3.26 9.79
CA HIS A 114 3.88 -3.45 10.69
C HIS A 114 3.80 -2.44 11.83
N TYR A 115 4.03 -2.90 13.05
CA TYR A 115 4.31 -2.02 14.17
C TYR A 115 5.72 -2.31 14.65
N THR A 116 6.49 -1.24 14.90
CA THR A 116 7.83 -1.33 15.43
C THR A 116 7.76 -1.15 16.94
N PRO A 117 8.32 -2.07 17.75
CA PRO A 117 8.36 -1.86 19.21
C PRO A 117 9.26 -0.67 19.54
N ASN A 118 8.89 0.04 20.58
CA ASN A 118 9.68 1.16 21.07
C ASN A 118 10.83 0.70 21.95
#